data_5ca8ec17c047e6f2b239f90a088981e0
#
_entry.id   5ca8ec17c047e6f2b239f90a088981e0
#
_cell.length_a   1.000
_cell.length_b   1.000
_cell.length_c   1.000
_cell.angle_alpha   90.00
_cell.angle_beta   90.00
_cell.angle_gamma   90.00
#
_symmetry.space_group_name_H-M   'P 1'
#
loop_
_entity.id
_entity.type
_entity.pdbx_description
1 polymer ?
#
loop_
_entity_poly.entity_id
_entity_poly.type
_entity_poly.pdbx_seq_one_letter_code
_entity_poly.pdbx_strand_id
1 'polypeptide(L)'
;MNILSAILTIVVGICNSGMSDSIKVCYENCLRDSGAEMIIFDQYATSDSLAEAFIAQVDALIIPGKTTRDTAKRATYDKRMIRACHEAGKPMLGICLGHQHINNYFKGKTRKNVDLNPKALVHRKVEEGYNVLLNRKAHKIFIEKDSELYKILGNKRKLKVNTSHNFSVSQVGNGLRVSAVAPDGMVEAIEGENILGVQFHPEVMYGRHGWKEVLPIFQWLVDRAARIKEARTPAAPDTDGCCE
;
A
#
# COMPACT_ATOMS: atom_id res chain seq x y z
N MET A 1 -32.62 8.19 -22.30
CA MET A 1 -32.80 7.42 -21.05
C MET A 1 -31.46 7.36 -20.33
N ASN A 2 -31.36 8.01 -19.16
CA ASN A 2 -30.16 7.96 -18.34
C ASN A 2 -30.04 6.56 -17.75
N ILE A 3 -29.08 5.77 -18.25
CA ILE A 3 -28.60 4.60 -17.55
C ILE A 3 -27.80 5.18 -16.37
N LEU A 4 -28.39 5.17 -15.18
CA LEU A 4 -27.61 5.37 -13.95
C LEU A 4 -26.54 4.27 -13.95
N SER A 5 -25.33 4.62 -14.34
CA SER A 5 -24.17 3.80 -14.05
C SER A 5 -24.18 3.54 -12.56
N ALA A 6 -24.50 2.33 -12.14
CA ALA A 6 -24.38 1.95 -10.75
C ALA A 6 -22.95 2.27 -10.34
N ILE A 7 -22.77 3.23 -9.44
CA ILE A 7 -21.45 3.57 -8.90
C ILE A 7 -20.94 2.31 -8.23
N LEU A 8 -19.96 1.67 -8.86
CA LEU A 8 -19.39 0.43 -8.36
C LEU A 8 -18.58 0.76 -7.10
N THR A 9 -19.14 0.48 -5.93
CA THR A 9 -18.42 0.68 -4.66
C THR A 9 -17.17 -0.18 -4.62
N ILE A 10 -16.02 0.44 -4.42
CA ILE A 10 -14.73 -0.23 -4.23
C ILE A 10 -14.50 -0.45 -2.75
N VAL A 11 -14.21 -1.68 -2.38
CA VAL A 11 -13.91 -2.08 -1.00
C VAL A 11 -12.43 -2.40 -0.87
N VAL A 12 -11.74 -1.70 0.03
CA VAL A 12 -10.33 -1.90 0.31
C VAL A 12 -10.16 -2.60 1.66
N GLY A 13 -9.55 -3.79 1.63
CA GLY A 13 -9.18 -4.52 2.84
C GLY A 13 -7.87 -4.00 3.42
N ILE A 14 -7.80 -3.89 4.74
CA ILE A 14 -6.56 -3.58 5.47
C ILE A 14 -6.21 -4.74 6.38
N CYS A 15 -4.98 -5.26 6.24
CA CYS A 15 -4.47 -6.28 7.13
C CYS A 15 -4.42 -5.77 8.58
N ASN A 16 -4.91 -6.59 9.52
CA ASN A 16 -4.77 -6.25 10.93
C ASN A 16 -3.28 -6.17 11.33
N SER A 17 -2.93 -5.06 11.93
CA SER A 17 -1.58 -4.81 12.42
C SER A 17 -1.55 -4.42 13.89
N GLY A 18 -2.69 -4.49 14.59
CA GLY A 18 -2.85 -3.95 15.95
C GLY A 18 -2.71 -2.43 15.97
N MET A 19 -3.14 -1.76 14.89
CA MET A 19 -3.04 -0.31 14.78
C MET A 19 -3.97 0.40 15.77
N SER A 20 -3.51 1.56 16.27
CA SER A 20 -4.31 2.42 17.13
C SER A 20 -5.47 3.05 16.35
N ASP A 21 -6.52 3.48 17.06
CA ASP A 21 -7.68 4.13 16.44
C ASP A 21 -7.28 5.39 15.66
N SER A 22 -6.29 6.14 16.14
CA SER A 22 -5.78 7.31 15.42
C SER A 22 -5.14 6.96 14.06
N ILE A 23 -4.56 5.78 13.91
CA ILE A 23 -4.03 5.30 12.62
C ILE A 23 -5.16 4.74 11.74
N LYS A 24 -6.17 4.06 12.33
CA LYS A 24 -7.37 3.63 11.60
C LYS A 24 -8.06 4.82 10.93
N VAL A 25 -8.28 5.90 11.68
CA VAL A 25 -8.85 7.15 11.15
C VAL A 25 -7.99 7.74 10.02
N CYS A 26 -6.66 7.63 10.08
CA CYS A 26 -5.81 8.06 8.97
C CYS A 26 -6.10 7.29 7.67
N TYR A 27 -6.22 5.96 7.74
CA TYR A 27 -6.59 5.13 6.57
C TYR A 27 -8.01 5.42 6.09
N GLU A 28 -8.97 5.55 7.02
CA GLU A 28 -10.35 5.88 6.72
C GLU A 28 -10.46 7.19 5.92
N ASN A 29 -9.77 8.25 6.38
CA ASN A 29 -9.73 9.52 5.66
C ASN A 29 -9.13 9.36 4.25
N CYS A 30 -8.01 8.62 4.11
CA CYS A 30 -7.38 8.39 2.82
C CYS A 30 -8.31 7.67 1.84
N LEU A 31 -8.98 6.59 2.28
CA LEU A 31 -9.81 5.76 1.43
C LEU A 31 -11.14 6.44 1.10
N ARG A 32 -11.81 7.06 2.09
CA ARG A 32 -13.01 7.84 1.86
C ARG A 32 -12.78 8.94 0.81
N ASP A 33 -11.68 9.70 0.96
CA ASP A 33 -11.38 10.81 0.05
C ASP A 33 -10.81 10.32 -1.30
N SER A 34 -10.55 9.01 -1.42
CA SER A 34 -10.25 8.32 -2.67
C SER A 34 -11.45 7.58 -3.28
N GLY A 35 -12.63 7.66 -2.64
CA GLY A 35 -13.87 7.05 -3.15
C GLY A 35 -14.04 5.57 -2.86
N ALA A 36 -13.45 5.04 -1.77
CA ALA A 36 -13.56 3.64 -1.39
C ALA A 36 -14.05 3.45 0.05
N GLU A 37 -14.68 2.31 0.28
CA GLU A 37 -15.00 1.79 1.61
C GLU A 37 -13.82 0.99 2.18
N MET A 38 -13.73 0.92 3.51
CA MET A 38 -12.66 0.27 4.23
C MET A 38 -13.17 -0.92 5.05
N ILE A 39 -12.50 -2.07 4.93
CA ILE A 39 -12.67 -3.20 5.85
C ILE A 39 -11.33 -3.49 6.52
N ILE A 40 -11.31 -3.55 7.86
CA ILE A 40 -10.14 -4.01 8.61
C ILE A 40 -10.37 -5.46 9.00
N PHE A 41 -9.44 -6.35 8.63
CA PHE A 41 -9.48 -7.74 9.05
C PHE A 41 -8.96 -7.85 10.48
N ASP A 42 -9.87 -7.92 11.46
CA ASP A 42 -9.54 -7.91 12.89
C ASP A 42 -8.82 -9.19 13.36
N GLN A 43 -8.95 -10.27 12.62
CA GLN A 43 -8.31 -11.55 12.92
C GLN A 43 -7.19 -11.86 11.93
N TYR A 44 -6.12 -12.47 12.42
CA TYR A 44 -5.09 -13.02 11.55
C TYR A 44 -5.62 -14.23 10.78
N ALA A 45 -5.41 -14.27 9.47
CA ALA A 45 -5.64 -15.47 8.70
C ALA A 45 -4.67 -16.57 9.15
N THR A 46 -5.20 -17.57 9.86
CA THR A 46 -4.43 -18.70 10.39
C THR A 46 -4.20 -19.80 9.36
N SER A 47 -4.99 -19.80 8.27
CA SER A 47 -4.86 -20.71 7.14
C SER A 47 -4.88 -19.93 5.80
N ASP A 48 -4.49 -20.60 4.73
CA ASP A 48 -4.52 -20.05 3.40
C ASP A 48 -5.97 -19.85 2.91
N SER A 49 -6.86 -20.80 3.20
CA SER A 49 -8.29 -20.70 2.88
C SER A 49 -8.98 -19.51 3.57
N LEU A 50 -8.59 -19.20 4.81
CA LEU A 50 -9.12 -18.03 5.51
C LEU A 50 -8.60 -16.72 4.87
N ALA A 51 -7.35 -16.68 4.42
CA ALA A 51 -6.82 -15.54 3.68
C ALA A 51 -7.56 -15.33 2.35
N GLU A 52 -7.83 -16.41 1.62
CA GLU A 52 -8.61 -16.38 0.39
C GLU A 52 -10.04 -15.88 0.64
N ALA A 53 -10.69 -16.35 1.71
CA ALA A 53 -12.02 -15.88 2.11
C ALA A 53 -12.03 -14.40 2.50
N PHE A 54 -10.98 -13.87 3.13
CA PHE A 54 -10.84 -12.44 3.39
C PHE A 54 -10.65 -11.67 2.10
N ILE A 55 -9.77 -12.12 1.21
CA ILE A 55 -9.51 -11.46 -0.08
C ILE A 55 -10.74 -11.49 -0.99
N ALA A 56 -11.59 -12.51 -0.91
CA ALA A 56 -12.83 -12.57 -1.69
C ALA A 56 -13.79 -11.40 -1.39
N GLN A 57 -13.75 -10.83 -0.17
CA GLN A 57 -14.64 -9.76 0.29
C GLN A 57 -14.23 -8.36 -0.18
N VAL A 58 -13.05 -8.19 -0.74
CA VAL A 58 -12.48 -6.86 -1.05
C VAL A 58 -12.01 -6.77 -2.50
N ASP A 59 -11.86 -5.57 -3.02
CA ASP A 59 -11.40 -5.31 -4.39
C ASP A 59 -9.89 -4.99 -4.44
N ALA A 60 -9.32 -4.55 -3.32
CA ALA A 60 -7.91 -4.23 -3.17
C ALA A 60 -7.43 -4.51 -1.75
N LEU A 61 -6.11 -4.58 -1.55
CA LEU A 61 -5.50 -4.85 -0.25
C LEU A 61 -4.45 -3.79 0.13
N ILE A 62 -4.50 -3.33 1.39
CA ILE A 62 -3.40 -2.60 2.03
C ILE A 62 -2.73 -3.49 3.06
N ILE A 63 -1.39 -3.61 2.96
CA ILE A 63 -0.54 -4.21 3.98
C ILE A 63 0.13 -3.05 4.72
N PRO A 64 -0.33 -2.70 5.95
CA PRO A 64 0.09 -1.49 6.64
C PRO A 64 1.47 -1.62 7.29
N GLY A 65 1.97 -0.51 7.81
CA GLY A 65 3.18 -0.44 8.61
C GLY A 65 3.12 -1.25 9.90
N LYS A 66 4.24 -1.29 10.63
CA LYS A 66 4.32 -2.02 11.90
C LYS A 66 3.60 -1.26 13.00
N THR A 67 2.68 -1.93 13.67
CA THR A 67 1.98 -1.43 14.86
C THR A 67 1.96 -2.42 16.02
N THR A 68 2.24 -3.72 15.76
CA THR A 68 2.33 -4.78 16.76
C THR A 68 3.77 -5.19 17.08
N ARG A 69 3.99 -5.78 18.27
CA ARG A 69 5.28 -6.34 18.69
C ARG A 69 5.55 -7.73 18.11
N ASP A 70 4.51 -8.53 17.82
CA ASP A 70 4.66 -9.90 17.29
C ASP A 70 4.95 -9.87 15.78
N THR A 71 6.23 -9.77 15.46
CA THR A 71 6.70 -9.70 14.06
C THR A 71 6.62 -11.04 13.34
N ALA A 72 6.74 -12.17 14.03
CA ALA A 72 6.73 -13.49 13.40
C ALA A 72 5.32 -13.89 12.94
N LYS A 73 4.32 -13.75 13.83
CA LYS A 73 2.90 -13.95 13.46
C LYS A 73 2.47 -13.02 12.35
N ARG A 74 2.88 -11.75 12.46
CA ARG A 74 2.57 -10.75 11.44
C ARG A 74 3.16 -11.11 10.08
N ALA A 75 4.43 -11.53 10.01
CA ALA A 75 5.08 -11.90 8.76
C ALA A 75 4.38 -13.11 8.09
N THR A 76 3.98 -14.12 8.88
CA THR A 76 3.24 -15.29 8.38
C THR A 76 1.86 -14.91 7.85
N TYR A 77 1.15 -14.06 8.59
CA TYR A 77 -0.16 -13.53 8.19
C TYR A 77 -0.06 -12.72 6.89
N ASP A 78 0.83 -11.73 6.86
CA ASP A 78 1.00 -10.88 5.67
C ASP A 78 1.38 -11.72 4.44
N LYS A 79 2.23 -12.74 4.60
CA LYS A 79 2.59 -13.64 3.50
C LYS A 79 1.38 -14.35 2.90
N ARG A 80 0.44 -14.83 3.74
CA ARG A 80 -0.81 -15.46 3.27
C ARG A 80 -1.71 -14.47 2.55
N MET A 81 -1.87 -13.27 3.12
CA MET A 81 -2.70 -12.23 2.53
C MET A 81 -2.13 -11.73 1.19
N ILE A 82 -0.80 -11.53 1.11
CA ILE A 82 -0.12 -11.14 -0.13
C ILE A 82 -0.31 -12.23 -1.19
N ARG A 83 -0.12 -13.52 -0.82
CA ARG A 83 -0.33 -14.64 -1.73
C ARG A 83 -1.76 -14.65 -2.28
N ALA A 84 -2.76 -14.66 -1.41
CA ALA A 84 -4.16 -14.71 -1.81
C ALA A 84 -4.56 -13.52 -2.70
N CYS A 85 -4.07 -12.30 -2.37
CA CYS A 85 -4.34 -11.10 -3.14
C CYS A 85 -3.68 -11.17 -4.53
N HIS A 86 -2.41 -11.62 -4.60
CA HIS A 86 -1.65 -11.76 -5.83
C HIS A 86 -2.28 -12.82 -6.76
N GLU A 87 -2.60 -14.01 -6.23
CA GLU A 87 -3.25 -15.08 -6.98
C GLU A 87 -4.65 -14.68 -7.47
N ALA A 88 -5.37 -13.85 -6.71
CA ALA A 88 -6.63 -13.27 -7.14
C ALA A 88 -6.47 -12.13 -8.17
N GLY A 89 -5.25 -11.71 -8.50
CA GLY A 89 -4.95 -10.61 -9.42
C GLY A 89 -5.50 -9.26 -8.95
N LYS A 90 -5.70 -9.06 -7.65
CA LYS A 90 -6.18 -7.82 -7.06
C LYS A 90 -5.01 -6.87 -6.75
N PRO A 91 -5.20 -5.53 -6.83
CA PRO A 91 -4.12 -4.60 -6.54
C PRO A 91 -3.82 -4.53 -5.06
N MET A 92 -2.53 -4.28 -4.74
CA MET A 92 -2.08 -4.15 -3.36
C MET A 92 -1.14 -2.97 -3.15
N LEU A 93 -1.28 -2.33 -1.99
CA LEU A 93 -0.41 -1.27 -1.49
C LEU A 93 0.29 -1.73 -0.21
N GLY A 94 1.62 -1.80 -0.22
CA GLY A 94 2.43 -2.04 0.96
C GLY A 94 2.98 -0.75 1.55
N ILE A 95 2.83 -0.54 2.86
CA ILE A 95 3.33 0.65 3.56
C ILE A 95 4.34 0.24 4.62
N CYS A 96 5.53 0.80 4.61
CA CYS A 96 6.64 0.59 5.54
C CYS A 96 6.95 -0.92 5.72
N LEU A 97 6.52 -1.58 6.79
CA LEU A 97 6.69 -3.03 6.97
C LEU A 97 5.96 -3.82 5.88
N GLY A 98 4.79 -3.39 5.45
CA GLY A 98 4.05 -4.01 4.36
C GLY A 98 4.80 -3.97 3.02
N HIS A 99 5.46 -2.85 2.71
CA HIS A 99 6.37 -2.74 1.58
C HIS A 99 7.50 -3.79 1.65
N GLN A 100 8.12 -3.97 2.82
CA GLN A 100 9.17 -4.95 3.03
C GLN A 100 8.64 -6.39 2.92
N HIS A 101 7.44 -6.66 3.45
CA HIS A 101 6.82 -7.99 3.37
C HIS A 101 6.42 -8.36 1.94
N ILE A 102 5.92 -7.43 1.14
CA ILE A 102 5.69 -7.64 -0.30
C ILE A 102 7.03 -7.99 -0.98
N ASN A 103 8.07 -7.19 -0.78
CA ASN A 103 9.38 -7.48 -1.36
C ASN A 103 9.89 -8.87 -1.00
N ASN A 104 9.79 -9.26 0.27
CA ASN A 104 10.24 -10.56 0.77
C ASN A 104 9.41 -11.72 0.21
N TYR A 105 8.08 -11.54 0.01
CA TYR A 105 7.23 -12.53 -0.64
C TYR A 105 7.72 -12.85 -2.06
N PHE A 106 8.13 -11.85 -2.81
CA PHE A 106 8.73 -11.98 -4.14
C PHE A 106 10.23 -12.35 -4.13
N LYS A 107 10.74 -12.93 -3.03
CA LYS A 107 12.13 -13.38 -2.86
C LYS A 107 13.17 -12.26 -2.79
N GLY A 108 12.77 -11.05 -2.51
CA GLY A 108 13.65 -9.96 -2.15
C GLY A 108 14.21 -10.11 -0.73
N LYS A 109 15.05 -9.17 -0.32
CA LYS A 109 15.66 -9.13 1.02
C LYS A 109 15.55 -7.74 1.63
N THR A 110 15.49 -7.71 2.95
CA THR A 110 15.57 -6.49 3.76
C THR A 110 16.74 -6.59 4.74
N ARG A 111 17.39 -5.45 5.03
CA ARG A 111 18.47 -5.34 6.01
C ARG A 111 18.32 -4.07 6.83
N LYS A 112 19.02 -4.00 7.95
CA LYS A 112 19.13 -2.77 8.73
C LYS A 112 19.77 -1.67 7.89
N ASN A 113 19.30 -0.43 8.05
CA ASN A 113 19.80 0.72 7.31
C ASN A 113 21.32 0.93 7.55
N VAL A 114 21.76 0.78 8.80
CA VAL A 114 23.18 0.92 9.17
C VAL A 114 24.08 -0.15 8.55
N ASP A 115 23.53 -1.33 8.25
CA ASP A 115 24.27 -2.41 7.57
C ASP A 115 24.38 -2.17 6.06
N LEU A 116 23.44 -1.39 5.49
CA LEU A 116 23.41 -1.01 4.08
C LEU A 116 24.30 0.21 3.81
N ASN A 117 24.22 1.20 4.70
CA ASN A 117 25.01 2.41 4.66
C ASN A 117 25.30 2.90 6.08
N PRO A 118 26.54 2.79 6.60
CA PRO A 118 26.89 3.30 7.94
C PRO A 118 26.67 4.82 8.11
N LYS A 119 26.57 5.56 7.00
CA LYS A 119 26.27 7.00 6.96
C LYS A 119 24.82 7.28 6.57
N ALA A 120 23.93 6.28 6.72
CA ALA A 120 22.51 6.45 6.41
C ALA A 120 21.90 7.64 7.17
N LEU A 121 20.92 8.27 6.54
CA LEU A 121 20.10 9.27 7.20
C LEU A 121 19.38 8.67 8.41
N VAL A 122 18.98 9.52 9.34
CA VAL A 122 18.13 9.08 10.45
C VAL A 122 16.71 8.90 9.95
N HIS A 123 16.32 7.64 9.71
CA HIS A 123 14.98 7.29 9.24
C HIS A 123 13.99 6.99 10.38
N ARG A 124 14.45 6.98 11.62
CA ARG A 124 13.60 6.85 12.80
C ARG A 124 14.24 7.57 13.98
N LYS A 125 13.52 8.51 14.59
CA LYS A 125 13.97 9.24 15.77
C LYS A 125 12.85 9.28 16.80
N VAL A 126 13.08 8.69 17.97
CA VAL A 126 12.10 8.65 19.06
C VAL A 126 12.52 9.67 20.12
N GLU A 127 11.62 10.58 20.43
CA GLU A 127 11.73 11.56 21.52
C GLU A 127 10.47 11.44 22.38
N GLU A 128 10.61 11.36 23.69
CA GLU A 128 9.49 11.23 24.64
C GLU A 128 8.48 10.11 24.28
N GLY A 129 8.98 9.00 23.75
CA GLY A 129 8.14 7.87 23.33
C GLY A 129 7.48 7.97 21.94
N TYR A 130 7.62 9.10 21.25
CA TYR A 130 7.03 9.33 19.93
C TYR A 130 8.08 9.39 18.83
N ASN A 131 7.76 8.79 17.66
CA ASN A 131 8.62 8.98 16.50
C ASN A 131 8.34 10.35 15.86
N VAL A 132 9.23 11.30 16.13
CA VAL A 132 9.09 12.69 15.66
C VAL A 132 9.21 12.82 14.14
N LEU A 133 9.88 11.88 13.45
CA LEU A 133 10.03 11.91 11.99
C LEU A 133 8.78 11.44 11.25
N LEU A 134 7.88 10.73 11.93
CA LEU A 134 6.60 10.29 11.37
C LEU A 134 5.64 11.47 11.16
N ASN A 135 5.75 12.51 11.98
CA ASN A 135 4.84 13.66 12.00
C ASN A 135 5.38 14.88 11.26
N ARG A 136 6.45 14.74 10.47
CA ARG A 136 7.01 15.83 9.66
C ARG A 136 7.57 15.30 8.33
N LYS A 137 7.72 16.17 7.36
CA LYS A 137 8.43 15.88 6.10
C LYS A 137 9.94 15.81 6.41
N ALA A 138 10.45 14.59 6.64
CA ALA A 138 11.79 14.34 7.19
C ALA A 138 12.90 14.44 6.13
N HIS A 139 12.74 13.77 4.99
CA HIS A 139 13.73 13.76 3.90
C HIS A 139 13.07 13.78 2.52
N LYS A 140 13.88 13.97 1.48
CA LYS A 140 13.45 13.85 0.10
C LYS A 140 13.61 12.40 -0.38
N ILE A 141 12.77 11.99 -1.31
CA ILE A 141 12.97 10.80 -2.14
C ILE A 141 13.13 11.23 -3.59
N PHE A 142 13.91 10.48 -4.37
CA PHE A 142 14.10 10.64 -5.80
C PHE A 142 13.32 9.54 -6.51
N ILE A 143 12.42 9.93 -7.42
CA ILE A 143 11.46 9.05 -8.08
C ILE A 143 11.94 8.77 -9.49
N GLU A 144 11.93 7.49 -9.88
CA GLU A 144 12.32 7.03 -11.20
C GLU A 144 11.33 7.51 -12.27
N LYS A 145 11.86 8.12 -13.36
CA LYS A 145 11.06 8.83 -14.37
C LYS A 145 9.99 7.94 -15.03
N ASP A 146 10.30 6.68 -15.27
CA ASP A 146 9.41 5.76 -15.99
C ASP A 146 8.60 4.87 -15.04
N SER A 147 8.57 5.21 -13.74
CA SER A 147 7.83 4.47 -12.73
C SER A 147 6.33 4.80 -12.73
N GLU A 148 5.53 3.84 -12.27
CA GLU A 148 4.12 4.07 -11.98
C GLU A 148 3.97 5.15 -10.91
N LEU A 149 4.82 5.11 -9.85
CA LEU A 149 4.83 6.12 -8.80
C LEU A 149 5.07 7.54 -9.35
N TYR A 150 5.93 7.69 -10.38
CA TYR A 150 6.15 8.98 -11.05
C TYR A 150 4.86 9.52 -11.66
N LYS A 151 4.11 8.67 -12.39
CA LYS A 151 2.83 9.03 -13.01
C LYS A 151 1.79 9.38 -11.94
N ILE A 152 1.66 8.56 -10.92
CA ILE A 152 0.75 8.74 -9.77
C ILE A 152 0.96 10.11 -9.12
N LEU A 153 2.21 10.51 -8.93
CA LEU A 153 2.55 11.76 -8.27
C LEU A 153 2.63 12.99 -9.22
N GLY A 154 1.99 12.91 -10.39
CA GLY A 154 1.91 14.00 -11.35
C GLY A 154 3.26 14.36 -11.96
N ASN A 155 4.04 13.34 -12.33
CA ASN A 155 5.35 13.47 -12.98
C ASN A 155 6.42 14.17 -12.14
N LYS A 156 6.34 14.06 -10.81
CA LYS A 156 7.32 14.65 -9.90
C LYS A 156 8.54 13.74 -9.73
N ARG A 157 9.72 14.29 -9.97
CA ARG A 157 11.01 13.60 -9.75
C ARG A 157 11.46 13.57 -8.29
N LYS A 158 10.85 14.38 -7.44
CA LYS A 158 11.22 14.50 -6.02
C LYS A 158 9.97 14.73 -5.18
N LEU A 159 9.92 14.07 -4.02
CA LEU A 159 8.91 14.31 -3.00
C LEU A 159 9.58 14.36 -1.64
N LYS A 160 9.09 15.19 -0.72
CA LYS A 160 9.54 15.22 0.67
C LYS A 160 8.56 14.41 1.51
N VAL A 161 9.05 13.37 2.20
CA VAL A 161 8.24 12.39 2.91
C VAL A 161 8.56 12.34 4.41
N ASN A 162 7.64 11.76 5.19
CA ASN A 162 7.90 11.35 6.57
C ASN A 162 8.68 10.02 6.61
N THR A 163 9.08 9.55 7.80
CA THR A 163 9.82 8.30 7.90
C THR A 163 9.72 7.67 9.29
N SER A 164 9.73 6.33 9.35
CA SER A 164 9.69 5.57 10.59
C SER A 164 10.25 4.16 10.44
N HIS A 165 11.47 4.00 9.92
CA HIS A 165 12.04 2.67 9.69
C HIS A 165 13.52 2.57 10.03
N ASN A 166 13.94 1.37 10.46
CA ASN A 166 15.34 0.99 10.69
C ASN A 166 15.83 -0.07 9.69
N PHE A 167 14.93 -0.56 8.82
CA PHE A 167 15.19 -1.57 7.80
C PHE A 167 14.73 -1.04 6.46
N SER A 168 15.46 -1.40 5.40
CA SER A 168 15.13 -1.09 4.02
C SER A 168 15.33 -2.30 3.11
N VAL A 169 14.70 -2.29 1.94
CA VAL A 169 14.94 -3.27 0.89
C VAL A 169 16.39 -3.21 0.47
N SER A 170 17.09 -4.36 0.56
CA SER A 170 18.50 -4.53 0.16
C SER A 170 18.66 -5.29 -1.15
N GLN A 171 17.64 -6.08 -1.50
CA GLN A 171 17.53 -6.78 -2.78
C GLN A 171 16.06 -6.77 -3.17
N VAL A 172 15.78 -6.28 -4.37
CA VAL A 172 14.41 -6.23 -4.90
C VAL A 172 13.95 -7.62 -5.30
N GLY A 173 12.68 -7.94 -5.02
CA GLY A 173 12.06 -9.22 -5.33
C GLY A 173 11.82 -9.42 -6.83
N ASN A 174 11.61 -10.68 -7.23
CA ASN A 174 11.35 -11.06 -8.61
C ASN A 174 10.07 -10.39 -9.13
N GLY A 175 10.13 -9.81 -10.33
CA GLY A 175 8.98 -9.10 -10.94
C GLY A 175 8.69 -7.72 -10.33
N LEU A 176 9.49 -7.28 -9.35
CA LEU A 176 9.43 -5.93 -8.79
C LEU A 176 10.61 -5.09 -9.29
N ARG A 177 10.43 -3.76 -9.27
CA ARG A 177 11.51 -2.80 -9.52
C ARG A 177 11.50 -1.66 -8.51
N VAL A 178 12.63 -1.00 -8.34
CA VAL A 178 12.72 0.23 -7.54
C VAL A 178 12.03 1.36 -8.30
N SER A 179 11.19 2.12 -7.59
CA SER A 179 10.54 3.32 -8.13
C SER A 179 10.91 4.60 -7.39
N ALA A 180 11.50 4.51 -6.19
CA ALA A 180 12.10 5.66 -5.53
C ALA A 180 13.21 5.27 -4.56
N VAL A 181 14.18 6.19 -4.38
CA VAL A 181 15.29 6.06 -3.41
C VAL A 181 15.47 7.34 -2.60
N ALA A 182 15.96 7.21 -1.37
CA ALA A 182 16.41 8.33 -0.55
C ALA A 182 17.84 8.77 -0.94
N PRO A 183 18.31 9.97 -0.50
CA PRO A 183 19.66 10.46 -0.82
C PRO A 183 20.81 9.56 -0.34
N ASP A 184 20.58 8.74 0.66
CA ASP A 184 21.51 7.77 1.22
C ASP A 184 21.49 6.39 0.53
N GLY A 185 20.68 6.26 -0.53
CA GLY A 185 20.52 5.04 -1.33
C GLY A 185 19.49 4.05 -0.78
N MET A 186 18.80 4.36 0.32
CA MET A 186 17.73 3.49 0.81
C MET A 186 16.56 3.46 -0.17
N VAL A 187 16.06 2.24 -0.45
CA VAL A 187 14.89 2.06 -1.30
C VAL A 187 13.66 2.56 -0.56
N GLU A 188 12.96 3.51 -1.17
CA GLU A 188 11.77 4.17 -0.61
C GLU A 188 10.47 3.77 -1.31
N ALA A 189 10.57 3.19 -2.50
CA ALA A 189 9.42 2.58 -3.15
C ALA A 189 9.82 1.48 -4.13
N ILE A 190 8.94 0.48 -4.24
CA ILE A 190 8.98 -0.60 -5.24
C ILE A 190 7.63 -0.68 -5.93
N GLU A 191 7.63 -1.22 -7.15
CA GLU A 191 6.41 -1.44 -7.91
C GLU A 191 6.50 -2.71 -8.75
N GLY A 192 5.35 -3.26 -9.12
CA GLY A 192 5.18 -4.42 -10.00
C GLY A 192 3.77 -4.43 -10.58
N GLU A 193 3.40 -5.50 -11.23
CA GLU A 193 2.05 -5.64 -11.77
C GLU A 193 1.01 -5.62 -10.63
N ASN A 194 0.10 -4.64 -10.63
CA ASN A 194 -0.90 -4.39 -9.58
C ASN A 194 -0.31 -4.23 -8.16
N ILE A 195 0.98 -3.87 -8.07
CA ILE A 195 1.69 -3.75 -6.79
C ILE A 195 2.38 -2.39 -6.70
N LEU A 196 2.15 -1.71 -5.58
CA LEU A 196 2.91 -0.55 -5.15
C LEU A 196 3.32 -0.73 -3.69
N GLY A 197 4.59 -0.51 -3.40
CA GLY A 197 5.10 -0.50 -2.03
C GLY A 197 5.84 0.81 -1.75
N VAL A 198 5.55 1.45 -0.62
CA VAL A 198 6.24 2.68 -0.18
C VAL A 198 6.79 2.50 1.23
N GLN A 199 8.01 2.99 1.49
CA GLN A 199 8.69 2.84 2.78
C GLN A 199 8.25 3.91 3.78
N PHE A 200 7.84 5.07 3.31
CA PHE A 200 7.26 6.15 4.11
C PHE A 200 5.78 5.88 4.44
N HIS A 201 5.14 6.77 5.21
CA HIS A 201 3.78 6.61 5.73
C HIS A 201 2.81 7.63 5.12
N PRO A 202 2.30 7.39 3.89
CA PRO A 202 1.36 8.31 3.22
C PRO A 202 0.05 8.45 3.99
N GLU A 203 -0.40 7.42 4.72
CA GLU A 203 -1.59 7.47 5.56
C GLU A 203 -1.49 8.53 6.66
N VAL A 204 -0.32 8.68 7.26
CA VAL A 204 -0.09 9.73 8.27
C VAL A 204 0.07 11.09 7.59
N MET A 205 0.74 11.14 6.45
CA MET A 205 0.94 12.38 5.69
C MET A 205 -0.40 13.01 5.28
N TYR A 206 -1.30 12.23 4.69
CA TYR A 206 -2.61 12.74 4.28
C TYR A 206 -3.64 12.66 5.42
N GLY A 207 -3.88 11.49 5.96
CA GLY A 207 -4.99 11.24 6.86
C GLY A 207 -4.92 12.01 8.18
N ARG A 208 -3.70 12.37 8.65
CA ARG A 208 -3.49 13.20 9.85
C ARG A 208 -3.17 14.65 9.55
N HIS A 209 -2.33 14.90 8.54
CA HIS A 209 -1.78 16.23 8.26
C HIS A 209 -2.39 16.92 7.04
N GLY A 210 -3.25 16.22 6.28
CA GLY A 210 -3.88 16.75 5.08
C GLY A 210 -2.89 17.09 3.95
N TRP A 211 -1.71 16.47 3.92
CA TRP A 211 -0.72 16.69 2.86
C TRP A 211 -1.16 16.00 1.56
N LYS A 212 -1.85 16.76 0.72
CA LYS A 212 -2.56 16.26 -0.47
C LYS A 212 -1.67 15.61 -1.53
N GLU A 213 -0.38 15.90 -1.53
CA GLU A 213 0.56 15.39 -2.52
C GLU A 213 0.71 13.85 -2.54
N VAL A 214 0.27 13.15 -1.49
CA VAL A 214 0.36 11.67 -1.39
C VAL A 214 -0.99 10.97 -1.52
N LEU A 215 -2.10 11.70 -1.53
CA LEU A 215 -3.44 11.12 -1.74
C LEU A 215 -3.52 10.32 -3.06
N PRO A 216 -2.87 10.73 -4.17
CA PRO A 216 -2.87 9.97 -5.41
C PRO A 216 -2.37 8.52 -5.28
N ILE A 217 -1.61 8.18 -4.24
CA ILE A 217 -1.19 6.79 -3.96
C ILE A 217 -2.40 5.91 -3.61
N PHE A 218 -3.33 6.42 -2.82
CA PHE A 218 -4.58 5.71 -2.49
C PHE A 218 -5.57 5.72 -3.65
N GLN A 219 -5.66 6.83 -4.38
CA GLN A 219 -6.47 6.92 -5.61
C GLN A 219 -6.02 5.89 -6.64
N TRP A 220 -4.70 5.72 -6.83
CA TRP A 220 -4.16 4.67 -7.71
C TRP A 220 -4.67 3.27 -7.32
N LEU A 221 -4.68 2.94 -6.02
CA LEU A 221 -5.16 1.64 -5.55
C LEU A 221 -6.64 1.43 -5.88
N VAL A 222 -7.45 2.46 -5.62
CA VAL A 222 -8.91 2.45 -5.86
C VAL A 222 -9.20 2.38 -7.37
N ASP A 223 -8.57 3.21 -8.18
CA ASP A 223 -8.75 3.24 -9.64
C ASP A 223 -8.30 1.91 -10.28
N ARG A 224 -7.22 1.32 -9.78
CA ARG A 224 -6.75 0.02 -10.28
C ARG A 224 -7.75 -1.08 -9.93
N ALA A 225 -8.31 -1.07 -8.72
CA ALA A 225 -9.35 -2.00 -8.30
C ALA A 225 -10.62 -1.85 -9.13
N ALA A 226 -11.05 -0.62 -9.38
CA ALA A 226 -12.23 -0.34 -10.19
C ALA A 226 -12.09 -0.91 -11.61
N ARG A 227 -10.97 -0.63 -12.29
CA ARG A 227 -10.71 -1.17 -13.64
C ARG A 227 -10.71 -2.70 -13.70
N ILE A 228 -10.12 -3.36 -12.67
CA ILE A 228 -10.09 -4.83 -12.62
C ILE A 228 -11.50 -5.38 -12.35
N LYS A 229 -12.28 -4.74 -11.49
CA LYS A 229 -13.65 -5.14 -11.17
C LYS A 229 -14.57 -4.98 -12.38
N GLU A 230 -14.49 -3.84 -13.07
CA GLU A 230 -15.23 -3.59 -14.32
C GLU A 230 -14.90 -4.63 -15.40
N ALA A 231 -13.63 -4.93 -15.61
CA ALA A 231 -13.20 -5.92 -16.62
C ALA A 231 -13.68 -7.37 -16.32
N ARG A 232 -14.03 -7.66 -15.05
CA ARG A 232 -14.54 -8.97 -14.62
C ARG A 232 -16.08 -9.04 -14.58
N THR A 233 -16.76 -7.90 -14.67
CA THR A 233 -18.22 -7.84 -14.71
C THR A 233 -18.68 -8.14 -16.13
N PRO A 234 -19.47 -9.20 -16.39
CA PRO A 234 -20.00 -9.48 -17.71
C PRO A 234 -20.82 -8.28 -18.22
N ALA A 235 -20.69 -7.94 -19.50
CA ALA A 235 -21.59 -6.98 -20.12
C ALA A 235 -23.04 -7.44 -19.91
N ALA A 236 -23.93 -6.52 -19.53
CA ALA A 236 -25.35 -6.84 -19.46
C ALA A 236 -25.80 -7.39 -20.83
N PRO A 237 -26.62 -8.46 -20.87
CA PRO A 237 -27.11 -8.97 -22.14
C PRO A 237 -27.86 -7.86 -22.86
N ASP A 238 -27.56 -7.67 -24.14
CA ASP A 238 -28.29 -6.75 -25.01
C ASP A 238 -29.77 -7.17 -25.01
N THR A 239 -30.61 -6.35 -24.44
CA THR A 239 -32.07 -6.53 -24.40
C THR A 239 -32.74 -6.02 -25.69
N ASP A 240 -31.99 -5.73 -26.73
CA ASP A 240 -32.52 -5.35 -28.05
C ASP A 240 -32.74 -6.59 -28.92
N GLY A 241 -33.86 -7.24 -28.67
CA GLY A 241 -34.26 -8.36 -29.50
C GLY A 241 -35.56 -9.02 -29.06
N CYS A 242 -36.69 -8.32 -29.19
CA CYS A 242 -38.02 -8.87 -29.46
C CYS A 242 -39.02 -7.72 -29.63
N CYS A 243 -39.14 -7.22 -30.84
CA CYS A 243 -40.36 -6.64 -31.36
C CYS A 243 -40.54 -7.23 -32.78
N GLU A 244 -41.22 -8.34 -32.86
CA GLU A 244 -42.02 -8.73 -34.00
C GLU A 244 -43.46 -8.93 -33.54
#